data_f77651ef4575b29568a4cc4839c7cf9c
#
_entry.id   f77651ef4575b29568a4cc4839c7cf9c
#
_cell.length_a   1.000
_cell.length_b   1.000
_cell.length_c   1.000
_cell.angle_alpha   90.00
_cell.angle_beta   90.00
_cell.angle_gamma   90.00
#
_symmetry.space_group_name_H-M   'P 1'
#
loop_
_entity.id
_entity.type
_entity.pdbx_description
1 polymer ?
#
loop_
_entity_poly.entity_id
_entity_poly.type
_entity_poly.pdbx_seq_one_letter_code
_entity_poly.pdbx_strand_id
1 'polypeptide(L)'
;MTGLDSINDALIEVAALVTDSELNILGDGVDVVIRPDDAALAQMNDFVRDMHTRSGLLAELPRGKTMAEAQTIVLDYIRKWVPEPKKAPLGGNSVGTDRVFLVREMPEVVEHLHYRVIDVSTIKELSRRWYARAYFQSPAKLGGHRALGDIQDSIDELRYYREAVFVPAPGPDSATAQQIARKVMGAAAEPETAGATSEAPSGTPAP
;
A
#
# COMPACT_ATOMS: atom_id res chain seq x y z
N MET A 1 -2.33 17.52 -4.06
CA MET A 1 -3.33 17.51 -5.17
C MET A 1 -4.26 18.69 -4.97
N THR A 2 -4.83 19.25 -6.06
CA THR A 2 -5.84 20.35 -5.98
C THR A 2 -7.20 19.85 -5.53
N GLY A 3 -7.43 18.56 -5.54
CA GLY A 3 -8.63 17.84 -5.12
C GLY A 3 -8.47 16.34 -5.40
N LEU A 4 -9.59 15.60 -5.42
CA LEU A 4 -9.59 14.15 -5.59
C LEU A 4 -10.25 13.70 -6.92
N ASP A 5 -10.66 14.64 -7.78
CA ASP A 5 -11.13 14.32 -9.12
C ASP A 5 -9.93 13.99 -10.02
N SER A 6 -9.76 12.72 -10.31
CA SER A 6 -8.63 12.23 -11.11
C SER A 6 -8.62 12.71 -12.57
N ILE A 7 -9.67 13.35 -13.05
CA ILE A 7 -9.77 13.90 -14.41
C ILE A 7 -9.36 15.38 -14.42
N ASN A 8 -9.90 16.15 -13.48
CA ASN A 8 -9.82 17.62 -13.51
C ASN A 8 -8.81 18.17 -12.50
N ASP A 9 -8.54 17.48 -11.41
CA ASP A 9 -7.58 17.94 -10.41
C ASP A 9 -6.14 17.59 -10.78
N ALA A 10 -5.19 18.38 -10.27
CA ALA A 10 -3.76 18.26 -10.57
C ALA A 10 -2.94 17.81 -9.36
N LEU A 11 -1.84 17.11 -9.64
CA LEU A 11 -0.79 16.81 -8.68
C LEU A 11 0.07 18.06 -8.47
N ILE A 12 0.18 18.54 -7.23
CA ILE A 12 0.89 19.78 -6.89
C ILE A 12 2.06 19.58 -5.92
N GLU A 13 2.20 18.40 -5.37
CA GLU A 13 3.32 17.96 -4.56
C GLU A 13 3.41 16.44 -4.65
N VAL A 14 4.63 15.93 -4.78
CA VAL A 14 4.92 14.49 -4.72
C VAL A 14 6.16 14.26 -3.88
N ALA A 15 6.07 13.32 -2.96
CA ALA A 15 7.22 12.84 -2.22
C ALA A 15 7.34 11.32 -2.35
N ALA A 16 8.56 10.82 -2.21
CA ALA A 16 8.83 9.40 -2.17
C ALA A 16 9.90 9.06 -1.13
N LEU A 17 9.64 8.00 -0.37
CA LEU A 17 10.60 7.32 0.49
C LEU A 17 10.71 5.87 0.04
N VAL A 18 11.92 5.36 -0.08
CA VAL A 18 12.15 3.93 -0.31
C VAL A 18 12.48 3.29 1.02
N THR A 19 11.89 2.11 1.29
CA THR A 19 12.20 1.31 2.48
C THR A 19 12.69 -0.08 2.08
N ASP A 20 13.41 -0.74 2.97
CA ASP A 20 13.59 -2.19 2.90
C ASP A 20 12.33 -2.94 3.38
N SER A 21 12.39 -4.28 3.41
CA SER A 21 11.28 -5.13 3.87
C SER A 21 10.96 -4.97 5.35
N GLU A 22 11.89 -4.44 6.14
CA GLU A 22 11.71 -4.16 7.57
C GLU A 22 11.19 -2.74 7.83
N LEU A 23 10.83 -2.00 6.76
CA LEU A 23 10.38 -0.62 6.79
C LEU A 23 11.46 0.38 7.24
N ASN A 24 12.74 0.03 7.15
CA ASN A 24 13.82 1.00 7.35
C ASN A 24 13.92 1.90 6.13
N ILE A 25 13.92 3.22 6.34
CA ILE A 25 14.00 4.21 5.27
C ILE A 25 15.40 4.23 4.70
N LEU A 26 15.52 4.20 3.38
CA LEU A 26 16.76 4.23 2.62
C LEU A 26 16.98 5.63 2.05
N GLY A 27 17.99 6.34 2.58
CA GLY A 27 18.31 7.72 2.18
C GLY A 27 17.33 8.76 2.72
N ASP A 28 17.43 9.98 2.17
CA ASP A 28 16.72 11.15 2.71
C ASP A 28 15.33 11.35 2.13
N GLY A 29 14.96 10.55 1.12
CA GLY A 29 13.72 10.75 0.38
C GLY A 29 13.84 11.81 -0.71
N VAL A 30 12.73 12.08 -1.36
CA VAL A 30 12.55 13.16 -2.31
C VAL A 30 11.20 13.81 -2.05
N ASP A 31 11.17 15.15 -2.14
CA ASP A 31 9.96 15.97 -2.04
C ASP A 31 10.00 17.04 -3.13
N VAL A 32 8.98 17.11 -3.97
CA VAL A 32 8.95 18.00 -5.13
C VAL A 32 7.62 18.72 -5.21
N VAL A 33 7.67 20.02 -5.07
CA VAL A 33 6.53 20.91 -5.34
C VAL A 33 6.39 21.07 -6.85
N ILE A 34 5.19 20.90 -7.37
CA ILE A 34 4.86 20.95 -8.78
C ILE A 34 3.98 22.17 -9.05
N ARG A 35 4.33 22.93 -10.07
CA ARG A 35 3.53 24.08 -10.50
C ARG A 35 2.38 23.60 -11.38
N PRO A 36 1.13 23.70 -10.91
CA PRO A 36 -0.03 23.38 -11.71
C PRO A 36 -0.32 24.48 -12.74
N ASP A 37 -1.24 24.23 -13.65
CA ASP A 37 -1.84 25.28 -14.47
C ASP A 37 -2.86 26.13 -13.68
N ASP A 38 -3.21 27.30 -14.23
CA ASP A 38 -4.14 28.22 -13.57
C ASP A 38 -5.57 27.65 -13.50
N ALA A 39 -5.95 26.78 -14.43
CA ALA A 39 -7.27 26.15 -14.44
C ALA A 39 -7.42 25.18 -13.28
N ALA A 40 -6.42 24.35 -13.01
CA ALA A 40 -6.44 23.43 -11.87
C ALA A 40 -6.44 24.19 -10.53
N LEU A 41 -5.73 25.31 -10.43
CA LEU A 41 -5.79 26.19 -9.24
C LEU A 41 -7.18 26.81 -9.04
N ALA A 42 -7.84 27.24 -10.12
CA ALA A 42 -9.14 27.86 -10.05
C ALA A 42 -10.25 26.89 -9.56
N GLN A 43 -10.10 25.61 -9.83
CA GLN A 43 -11.05 24.56 -9.41
C GLN A 43 -10.91 24.14 -7.95
N MET A 44 -9.76 24.47 -7.30
CA MET A 44 -9.50 24.07 -5.93
C MET A 44 -10.60 24.62 -5.00
N ASN A 45 -11.31 23.73 -4.30
CA ASN A 45 -12.34 24.15 -3.34
C ASN A 45 -11.73 24.81 -2.10
N ASP A 46 -12.56 25.54 -1.35
CA ASP A 46 -12.11 26.33 -0.18
C ASP A 46 -11.43 25.46 0.89
N PHE A 47 -11.93 24.26 1.14
CA PHE A 47 -11.35 23.35 2.14
C PHE A 47 -9.90 22.98 1.78
N VAL A 48 -9.66 22.56 0.53
CA VAL A 48 -8.33 22.17 0.03
C VAL A 48 -7.42 23.40 -0.01
N ARG A 49 -7.94 24.55 -0.45
CA ARG A 49 -7.20 25.82 -0.48
C ARG A 49 -6.74 26.24 0.92
N ASP A 50 -7.62 26.17 1.91
CA ASP A 50 -7.31 26.49 3.31
C ASP A 50 -6.26 25.51 3.89
N MET A 51 -6.37 24.23 3.59
CA MET A 51 -5.42 23.21 4.00
C MET A 51 -4.01 23.51 3.43
N HIS A 52 -3.91 23.78 2.13
CA HIS A 52 -2.64 24.09 1.48
C HIS A 52 -2.08 25.48 1.84
N THR A 53 -2.95 26.41 2.23
CA THR A 53 -2.51 27.70 2.80
C THR A 53 -1.83 27.49 4.15
N ARG A 54 -2.47 26.69 5.03
CA ARG A 54 -1.94 26.42 6.37
C ARG A 54 -0.65 25.60 6.34
N SER A 55 -0.52 24.66 5.41
CA SER A 55 0.73 23.90 5.23
C SER A 55 1.84 24.68 4.52
N GLY A 56 1.54 25.88 4.00
CA GLY A 56 2.50 26.72 3.26
C GLY A 56 2.67 26.30 1.79
N LEU A 57 2.09 25.20 1.36
CA LEU A 57 2.28 24.66 0.00
C LEU A 57 1.86 25.64 -1.09
N LEU A 58 0.73 26.34 -0.92
CA LEU A 58 0.25 27.30 -1.92
C LEU A 58 1.29 28.39 -2.25
N ALA A 59 2.04 28.86 -1.26
CA ALA A 59 3.05 29.89 -1.46
C ALA A 59 4.27 29.38 -2.24
N GLU A 60 4.49 28.06 -2.28
CA GLU A 60 5.61 27.43 -2.98
C GLU A 60 5.28 27.11 -4.45
N LEU A 61 4.00 26.91 -4.81
CA LEU A 61 3.56 26.48 -6.14
C LEU A 61 4.13 27.34 -7.30
N PRO A 62 4.21 28.68 -7.21
CA PRO A 62 4.75 29.48 -8.32
C PRO A 62 6.20 29.17 -8.68
N ARG A 63 6.98 28.64 -7.71
CA ARG A 63 8.38 28.21 -7.90
C ARG A 63 8.51 26.71 -8.09
N GLY A 64 7.41 25.99 -8.11
CA GLY A 64 7.38 24.55 -8.32
C GLY A 64 7.97 24.13 -9.67
N LYS A 65 8.39 22.90 -9.74
CA LYS A 65 8.90 22.26 -10.95
C LYS A 65 7.77 22.03 -11.97
N THR A 66 8.14 21.84 -13.20
CA THR A 66 7.21 21.25 -14.18
C THR A 66 6.94 19.78 -13.84
N MET A 67 5.82 19.23 -14.32
CA MET A 67 5.50 17.83 -14.13
C MET A 67 6.59 16.89 -14.66
N ALA A 68 7.15 17.19 -15.84
CA ALA A 68 8.22 16.39 -16.43
C ALA A 68 9.51 16.40 -15.59
N GLU A 69 9.90 17.57 -15.06
CA GLU A 69 11.04 17.66 -14.13
C GLU A 69 10.77 16.86 -12.84
N ALA A 70 9.58 17.00 -12.28
CA ALA A 70 9.19 16.28 -11.06
C ALA A 70 9.21 14.77 -11.28
N GLN A 71 8.66 14.28 -12.39
CA GLN A 71 8.71 12.86 -12.74
C GLN A 71 10.17 12.35 -12.80
N THR A 72 11.04 13.09 -13.49
CA THR A 72 12.46 12.72 -13.60
C THR A 72 13.12 12.63 -12.24
N ILE A 73 12.94 13.66 -11.39
CA ILE A 73 13.55 13.73 -10.05
C ILE A 73 13.08 12.53 -9.19
N VAL A 74 11.78 12.24 -9.18
CA VAL A 74 11.21 11.14 -8.41
C VAL A 74 11.70 9.78 -8.93
N LEU A 75 11.71 9.60 -10.25
CA LEU A 75 12.14 8.36 -10.87
C LEU A 75 13.63 8.08 -10.63
N ASP A 76 14.48 9.10 -10.73
CA ASP A 76 15.92 8.99 -10.47
C ASP A 76 16.19 8.61 -9.00
N TYR A 77 15.43 9.19 -8.05
CA TYR A 77 15.50 8.79 -6.65
C TYR A 77 15.11 7.33 -6.46
N ILE A 78 14.00 6.89 -7.06
CA ILE A 78 13.55 5.49 -6.95
C ILE A 78 14.58 4.54 -7.56
N ARG A 79 15.11 4.83 -8.75
CA ARG A 79 16.11 4.02 -9.44
C ARG A 79 17.43 3.89 -8.67
N LYS A 80 17.79 4.91 -7.90
CA LYS A 80 18.98 4.86 -7.04
C LYS A 80 18.92 3.71 -6.03
N TRP A 81 17.74 3.46 -5.44
CA TRP A 81 17.54 2.46 -4.41
C TRP A 81 16.93 1.15 -4.94
N VAL A 82 16.19 1.23 -6.02
CA VAL A 82 15.52 0.12 -6.69
C VAL A 82 15.87 0.18 -8.19
N PRO A 83 17.07 -0.21 -8.58
CA PRO A 83 17.52 -0.09 -9.98
C PRO A 83 16.74 -1.01 -10.93
N GLU A 84 16.29 -2.17 -10.46
CA GLU A 84 15.53 -3.10 -11.28
C GLU A 84 14.05 -2.71 -11.31
N PRO A 85 13.43 -2.56 -12.51
CA PRO A 85 12.00 -2.26 -12.59
C PRO A 85 11.14 -3.42 -12.10
N LYS A 86 9.90 -3.11 -11.72
CA LYS A 86 8.86 -4.05 -11.25
C LYS A 86 9.20 -4.80 -9.94
N LYS A 87 10.10 -4.27 -9.13
CA LYS A 87 10.48 -4.89 -7.83
C LYS A 87 9.71 -4.28 -6.65
N ALA A 88 9.72 -2.96 -6.50
CA ALA A 88 9.09 -2.29 -5.37
C ALA A 88 7.62 -1.97 -5.65
N PRO A 89 6.68 -2.36 -4.78
CA PRO A 89 5.30 -1.91 -4.85
C PRO A 89 5.18 -0.45 -4.37
N LEU A 90 4.17 0.26 -4.86
CA LEU A 90 3.75 1.54 -4.30
C LEU A 90 3.08 1.29 -2.95
N GLY A 91 3.48 2.02 -1.90
CA GLY A 91 2.92 1.93 -0.56
C GLY A 91 2.43 3.28 -0.04
N GLY A 92 1.43 3.25 0.84
CA GLY A 92 0.90 4.44 1.51
C GLY A 92 -0.52 4.27 2.02
N ASN A 93 -1.06 5.30 2.66
CA ASN A 93 -2.46 5.32 3.08
C ASN A 93 -3.37 5.72 1.90
N SER A 94 -4.39 4.91 1.63
CA SER A 94 -5.35 5.11 0.51
C SER A 94 -4.64 5.28 -0.83
N VAL A 95 -3.53 4.60 -0.98
CA VAL A 95 -2.55 4.76 -2.08
C VAL A 95 -3.14 4.50 -3.48
N GLY A 96 -4.33 3.92 -3.54
CA GLY A 96 -5.08 3.79 -4.78
C GLY A 96 -5.39 5.14 -5.44
N THR A 97 -5.72 6.16 -4.64
CA THR A 97 -5.94 7.53 -5.13
C THR A 97 -4.66 8.11 -5.73
N ASP A 98 -3.54 8.02 -4.98
CA ASP A 98 -2.24 8.50 -5.47
C ASP A 98 -1.84 7.80 -6.77
N ARG A 99 -2.07 6.48 -6.85
CA ARG A 99 -1.75 5.70 -8.05
C ARG A 99 -2.51 6.18 -9.28
N VAL A 100 -3.77 6.60 -9.15
CA VAL A 100 -4.55 7.11 -10.29
C VAL A 100 -3.94 8.40 -10.84
N PHE A 101 -3.56 9.33 -9.96
CA PHE A 101 -2.85 10.55 -10.38
C PHE A 101 -1.49 10.24 -10.99
N LEU A 102 -0.71 9.35 -10.38
CA LEU A 102 0.61 8.97 -10.92
C LEU A 102 0.52 8.29 -12.29
N VAL A 103 -0.49 7.49 -12.56
CA VAL A 103 -0.71 6.88 -13.89
C VAL A 103 -0.90 7.95 -14.96
N ARG A 104 -1.61 9.02 -14.65
CA ARG A 104 -1.87 10.13 -15.56
C ARG A 104 -0.68 11.07 -15.71
N GLU A 105 -0.09 11.47 -14.57
CA GLU A 105 0.86 12.58 -14.51
C GLU A 105 2.33 12.13 -14.57
N MET A 106 2.62 10.93 -14.04
CA MET A 106 3.98 10.37 -13.92
C MET A 106 4.03 8.91 -14.38
N PRO A 107 3.65 8.60 -15.62
CA PRO A 107 3.53 7.21 -16.10
C PRO A 107 4.84 6.42 -15.99
N GLU A 108 6.00 7.04 -16.21
CA GLU A 108 7.30 6.35 -16.12
C GLU A 108 7.61 5.88 -14.69
N VAL A 109 7.16 6.62 -13.66
CA VAL A 109 7.26 6.19 -12.26
C VAL A 109 6.44 4.91 -12.07
N VAL A 110 5.19 4.91 -12.53
CA VAL A 110 4.30 3.74 -12.40
C VAL A 110 4.82 2.55 -13.19
N GLU A 111 5.37 2.78 -14.38
CA GLU A 111 5.99 1.72 -15.20
C GLU A 111 7.21 1.09 -14.52
N HIS A 112 7.96 1.84 -13.72
CA HIS A 112 9.08 1.30 -12.96
C HIS A 112 8.64 0.48 -11.76
N LEU A 113 7.52 0.82 -11.11
CA LEU A 113 7.02 0.16 -9.92
C LEU A 113 6.36 -1.21 -10.21
N HIS A 114 6.29 -2.06 -9.19
CA HIS A 114 5.53 -3.30 -9.25
C HIS A 114 4.03 -3.01 -9.39
N TYR A 115 3.27 -3.88 -10.04
CA TYR A 115 1.82 -3.67 -10.26
C TYR A 115 0.98 -3.75 -8.97
N ARG A 116 1.45 -4.47 -7.94
CA ARG A 116 0.80 -4.55 -6.64
C ARG A 116 1.04 -3.28 -5.84
N VAL A 117 0.12 -3.01 -4.90
CA VAL A 117 0.24 -1.91 -3.94
C VAL A 117 0.24 -2.44 -2.51
N ILE A 118 0.78 -1.67 -1.59
CA ILE A 118 0.67 -1.88 -0.13
C ILE A 118 -0.18 -0.73 0.41
N ASP A 119 -1.47 -0.96 0.59
CA ASP A 119 -2.38 0.04 1.14
C ASP A 119 -2.50 -0.11 2.65
N VAL A 120 -1.87 0.79 3.39
CA VAL A 120 -1.89 0.82 4.86
C VAL A 120 -3.32 1.05 5.38
N SER A 121 -4.15 1.81 4.65
CA SER A 121 -5.55 2.02 5.00
C SER A 121 -6.36 0.73 4.98
N THR A 122 -6.01 -0.26 4.16
CA THR A 122 -6.65 -1.59 4.19
C THR A 122 -6.37 -2.29 5.52
N ILE A 123 -5.12 -2.28 6.00
CA ILE A 123 -4.76 -2.87 7.30
C ILE A 123 -5.47 -2.16 8.44
N LYS A 124 -5.49 -0.83 8.40
CA LYS A 124 -6.21 0.02 9.34
C LYS A 124 -7.70 -0.34 9.40
N GLU A 125 -8.35 -0.47 8.26
CA GLU A 125 -9.78 -0.77 8.17
C GLU A 125 -10.11 -2.20 8.66
N LEU A 126 -9.24 -3.17 8.39
CA LEU A 126 -9.36 -4.53 8.95
C LEU A 126 -9.12 -4.53 10.46
N SER A 127 -8.16 -3.74 10.94
CA SER A 127 -7.90 -3.59 12.38
C SER A 127 -9.09 -2.98 13.10
N ARG A 128 -9.77 -2.01 12.52
CA ARG A 128 -11.01 -1.44 13.06
C ARG A 128 -12.08 -2.50 13.32
N ARG A 129 -12.19 -3.50 12.43
CA ARG A 129 -13.19 -4.58 12.53
C ARG A 129 -12.77 -5.70 13.49
N TRP A 130 -11.51 -6.10 13.44
CA TRP A 130 -11.05 -7.33 14.11
C TRP A 130 -10.24 -7.07 15.37
N TYR A 131 -9.59 -5.89 15.45
CA TYR A 131 -8.66 -5.51 16.52
C TYR A 131 -8.93 -4.09 16.99
N ALA A 132 -10.17 -3.79 17.39
CA ALA A 132 -10.61 -2.44 17.75
C ALA A 132 -9.69 -1.75 18.77
N ARG A 133 -9.15 -2.48 19.76
CA ARG A 133 -8.21 -1.90 20.73
C ARG A 133 -6.93 -1.39 20.06
N ALA A 134 -6.35 -2.17 19.14
CA ALA A 134 -5.18 -1.74 18.40
C ALA A 134 -5.51 -0.53 17.51
N TYR A 135 -6.66 -0.55 16.83
CA TYR A 135 -7.10 0.56 15.99
C TYR A 135 -7.18 1.89 16.78
N PHE A 136 -7.79 1.91 17.96
CA PHE A 136 -7.95 3.13 18.76
C PHE A 136 -6.66 3.61 19.44
N GLN A 137 -5.59 2.81 19.44
CA GLN A 137 -4.28 3.16 20.00
C GLN A 137 -3.24 3.41 18.88
N SER A 138 -3.66 3.48 17.62
CA SER A 138 -2.74 3.78 16.53
C SER A 138 -2.12 5.19 16.70
N PRO A 139 -0.87 5.38 16.25
CA PRO A 139 -0.17 6.66 16.39
C PRO A 139 -0.95 7.82 15.79
N ALA A 140 -0.87 8.98 16.42
CA ALA A 140 -1.40 10.22 15.87
C ALA A 140 -0.57 10.64 14.65
N LYS A 141 -1.23 11.14 13.60
CA LYS A 141 -0.55 11.67 12.43
C LYS A 141 0.04 13.05 12.71
N LEU A 142 1.28 13.27 12.30
CA LEU A 142 2.05 14.49 12.53
C LEU A 142 2.42 15.22 11.23
N GLY A 143 2.16 14.63 10.06
CA GLY A 143 2.63 15.07 8.75
C GLY A 143 2.20 16.46 8.28
N GLY A 144 1.20 17.09 8.91
CA GLY A 144 0.83 18.47 8.65
C GLY A 144 0.34 18.77 7.22
N HIS A 145 -0.14 17.75 6.51
CA HIS A 145 -0.61 17.83 5.13
C HIS A 145 0.49 18.23 4.12
N ARG A 146 1.73 17.82 4.39
CA ARG A 146 2.84 17.84 3.42
C ARG A 146 3.18 16.41 3.03
N ALA A 147 3.45 16.20 1.74
CA ALA A 147 3.57 14.85 1.18
C ALA A 147 4.63 14.00 1.90
N LEU A 148 5.80 14.54 2.19
CA LEU A 148 6.87 13.82 2.89
C LEU A 148 6.47 13.42 4.32
N GLY A 149 5.82 14.31 5.06
CA GLY A 149 5.32 14.01 6.40
C GLY A 149 4.21 12.96 6.39
N ASP A 150 3.29 13.04 5.44
CA ASP A 150 2.16 12.11 5.34
C ASP A 150 2.63 10.67 4.98
N ILE A 151 3.69 10.53 4.16
CA ILE A 151 4.26 9.20 3.88
C ILE A 151 5.07 8.66 5.06
N GLN A 152 5.74 9.51 5.83
CA GLN A 152 6.39 9.12 7.08
C GLN A 152 5.35 8.57 8.07
N ASP A 153 4.24 9.29 8.27
CA ASP A 153 3.12 8.83 9.10
C ASP A 153 2.56 7.48 8.61
N SER A 154 2.53 7.26 7.28
CA SER A 154 2.08 6.00 6.69
C SER A 154 3.02 4.82 7.00
N ILE A 155 4.34 5.07 6.98
CA ILE A 155 5.36 4.07 7.34
C ILE A 155 5.24 3.73 8.84
N ASP A 156 5.10 4.73 9.69
CA ASP A 156 5.01 4.54 11.14
C ASP A 156 3.69 3.85 11.54
N GLU A 157 2.59 4.17 10.86
CA GLU A 157 1.33 3.46 11.02
C GLU A 157 1.43 1.98 10.60
N LEU A 158 2.15 1.68 9.51
CA LEU A 158 2.38 0.30 9.07
C LEU A 158 3.29 -0.46 10.05
N ARG A 159 4.35 0.17 10.57
CA ARG A 159 5.19 -0.40 11.64
C ARG A 159 4.36 -0.75 12.87
N TYR A 160 3.50 0.18 13.30
CA TYR A 160 2.59 -0.05 14.41
C TYR A 160 1.68 -1.26 14.19
N TYR A 161 0.99 -1.35 13.05
CA TYR A 161 0.12 -2.49 12.76
C TYR A 161 0.88 -3.80 12.62
N ARG A 162 2.11 -3.76 12.09
CA ARG A 162 2.97 -4.94 12.02
C ARG A 162 3.21 -5.54 13.41
N GLU A 163 3.44 -4.72 14.42
CA GLU A 163 3.64 -5.18 15.80
C GLU A 163 2.32 -5.51 16.54
N ALA A 164 1.27 -4.75 16.26
CA ALA A 164 0.04 -4.82 17.06
C ALA A 164 -0.96 -5.89 16.57
N VAL A 165 -0.95 -6.27 15.28
CA VAL A 165 -2.00 -7.12 14.70
C VAL A 165 -1.49 -8.31 13.90
N PHE A 166 -0.27 -8.31 13.42
CA PHE A 166 0.31 -9.47 12.71
C PHE A 166 0.93 -10.44 13.72
N VAL A 167 0.96 -11.72 13.35
CA VAL A 167 1.73 -12.69 14.14
C VAL A 167 3.23 -12.35 14.06
N PRO A 168 3.98 -12.50 15.17
CA PRO A 168 5.41 -12.21 15.16
C PRO A 168 6.16 -13.04 14.12
N ALA A 169 7.18 -12.42 13.50
CA ALA A 169 8.06 -13.13 12.59
C ALA A 169 8.81 -14.26 13.33
N PRO A 170 9.07 -15.41 12.68
CA PRO A 170 8.84 -15.74 11.26
C PRO A 170 7.42 -16.22 10.94
N GLY A 171 6.45 -16.06 11.84
CA GLY A 171 5.10 -16.57 11.68
C GLY A 171 4.97 -18.07 12.01
N PRO A 172 3.85 -18.70 11.66
CA PRO A 172 3.63 -20.11 11.91
C PRO A 172 4.57 -20.99 11.07
N ASP A 173 4.96 -22.14 11.61
CA ASP A 173 5.67 -23.15 10.83
C ASP A 173 4.79 -23.71 9.69
N SER A 174 5.41 -24.46 8.78
CA SER A 174 4.69 -25.00 7.61
C SER A 174 3.53 -25.91 7.96
N ALA A 175 3.66 -26.72 9.02
CA ALA A 175 2.60 -27.65 9.45
C ALA A 175 1.40 -26.88 10.02
N THR A 176 1.66 -25.90 10.88
CA THR A 176 0.64 -25.00 11.44
C THR A 176 -0.05 -24.19 10.34
N ALA A 177 0.72 -23.63 9.39
CA ALA A 177 0.17 -22.90 8.26
C ALA A 177 -0.75 -23.78 7.38
N GLN A 178 -0.38 -25.03 7.13
CA GLN A 178 -1.22 -26.00 6.42
C GLN A 178 -2.49 -26.33 7.18
N GLN A 179 -2.43 -26.50 8.50
CA GLN A 179 -3.62 -26.73 9.33
C GLN A 179 -4.59 -25.55 9.26
N ILE A 180 -4.06 -24.31 9.35
CA ILE A 180 -4.86 -23.09 9.19
C ILE A 180 -5.54 -23.06 7.81
N ALA A 181 -4.78 -23.36 6.75
CA ALA A 181 -5.31 -23.39 5.38
C ALA A 181 -6.45 -24.42 5.24
N ARG A 182 -6.28 -25.63 5.75
CA ARG A 182 -7.33 -26.67 5.76
C ARG A 182 -8.56 -26.21 6.52
N LYS A 183 -8.39 -25.62 7.70
CA LYS A 183 -9.48 -25.08 8.51
C LYS A 183 -10.28 -24.01 7.76
N VAL A 184 -9.60 -23.09 7.09
CA VAL A 184 -10.23 -21.99 6.34
C VAL A 184 -10.95 -22.47 5.09
N MET A 185 -10.38 -23.47 4.39
CA MET A 185 -10.99 -24.04 3.18
C MET A 185 -12.21 -24.94 3.49
N GLY A 186 -12.55 -25.13 4.78
CA GLY A 186 -13.52 -26.13 5.19
C GLY A 186 -12.92 -27.49 4.92
N ALA A 187 -12.59 -28.29 5.93
CA ALA A 187 -12.02 -29.60 5.72
C ALA A 187 -12.83 -30.35 4.63
N ALA A 188 -12.28 -30.38 3.40
CA ALA A 188 -12.75 -31.39 2.46
C ALA A 188 -12.52 -32.69 3.17
N ALA A 189 -13.60 -33.39 3.50
CA ALA A 189 -13.57 -34.66 4.16
C ALA A 189 -12.49 -35.49 3.47
N GLU A 190 -11.57 -36.05 4.27
CA GLU A 190 -10.66 -37.06 3.76
C GLU A 190 -11.55 -38.10 3.09
N PRO A 191 -11.26 -38.53 1.86
CA PRO A 191 -12.06 -39.61 1.27
C PRO A 191 -11.97 -40.77 2.24
N GLU A 192 -13.13 -41.15 2.81
CA GLU A 192 -13.29 -42.35 3.59
C GLU A 192 -12.68 -43.47 2.74
N THR A 193 -11.55 -44.00 3.19
CA THR A 193 -10.99 -45.21 2.61
C THR A 193 -12.04 -46.29 2.86
N ALA A 194 -12.88 -46.53 1.86
CA ALA A 194 -13.83 -47.64 1.84
C ALA A 194 -13.03 -48.90 2.09
N GLY A 195 -13.18 -49.41 3.31
CA GLY A 195 -12.67 -50.71 3.68
C GLY A 195 -13.31 -51.74 2.76
N ALA A 196 -12.59 -52.18 1.75
CA ALA A 196 -12.94 -53.35 0.95
C ALA A 196 -12.72 -54.58 1.79
N THR A 197 -13.72 -54.97 2.58
CA THR A 197 -13.85 -56.34 3.06
C THR A 197 -14.38 -57.17 1.90
N SER A 198 -13.48 -57.74 1.14
CA SER A 198 -13.75 -58.79 0.21
C SER A 198 -13.93 -60.09 1.01
N GLU A 199 -15.18 -60.40 1.36
CA GLU A 199 -15.56 -61.77 1.71
C GLU A 199 -15.75 -62.56 0.41
N ALA A 200 -14.83 -63.51 0.17
CA ALA A 200 -14.99 -64.49 -0.89
C ALA A 200 -16.01 -65.55 -0.50
N PRO A 201 -17.01 -65.87 -1.36
CA PRO A 201 -17.88 -67.02 -1.08
C PRO A 201 -17.10 -68.31 -1.38
N SER A 202 -16.96 -69.13 -0.35
CA SER A 202 -16.55 -70.52 -0.46
C SER A 202 -17.63 -71.35 -1.16
N GLY A 203 -17.44 -71.67 -2.45
CA GLY A 203 -18.26 -72.61 -3.18
C GLY A 203 -17.64 -74.03 -3.12
N THR A 204 -18.29 -74.93 -2.40
CA THR A 204 -18.00 -76.35 -2.39
C THR A 204 -18.56 -77.00 -3.64
N PRO A 205 -17.83 -77.91 -4.36
CA PRO A 205 -18.39 -78.72 -5.41
C PRO A 205 -18.87 -80.09 -4.83
N ALA A 206 -20.00 -80.53 -5.24
CA ALA A 206 -20.47 -81.95 -5.11
C ALA A 206 -21.41 -82.24 -6.27
N PRO A 207 -21.61 -83.49 -6.57
CA PRO A 207 -20.70 -84.62 -6.78
C PRO A 207 -20.56 -85.01 -8.26
#